data_84bb46ee25b5f54936c9408b7e60a395
#
_entry.id   84bb46ee25b5f54936c9408b7e60a395
#
_cell.length_a   1.000
_cell.length_b   1.000
_cell.length_c   1.000
_cell.angle_alpha   90.00
_cell.angle_beta   90.00
_cell.angle_gamma   90.00
#
_symmetry.space_group_name_H-M   'P 1'
#
loop_
_entity.id
_entity.type
_entity.pdbx_description
1 polymer ?
#
loop_
_entity_poly.entity_id
_entity_poly.type
_entity_poly.pdbx_seq_one_letter_code
_entity_poly.pdbx_strand_id
1 'polypeptide(L)'
;GKGCWKYVNGLKLIGREDLERVEIGDGCFSKAKGKREVRDCLKLRSVTIGWNCCALWKEFLLLNCGVESVEIGSGCFSAAEGRLFILDCLQLKSINIGDGCFVNWVEFALSSCGVESVEIGDGCFVNCERTAFVQLNELTSLKIGREVFQGMEGKKNELYMMSERLVSFLWVDLNELTVMLAGIKALKNVQLVQLTTIPKLVKLTLRGAFLGTKEGLVKNASKFEEVKELK
;
A
#
# COMPACT_ATOMS: atom_id res chain seq x y z
N GLY A 1 -13.38 1.25 21.91
CA GLY A 1 -12.54 1.05 23.10
C GLY A 1 -11.45 0.04 22.82
N LYS A 2 -10.40 -0.02 23.66
CA LYS A 2 -9.25 -0.95 23.50
C LYS A 2 -9.67 -2.41 23.65
N GLY A 3 -9.13 -3.32 22.84
CA GLY A 3 -9.33 -4.75 22.91
C GLY A 3 -10.75 -5.25 22.63
N CYS A 4 -11.60 -4.43 22.03
CA CYS A 4 -12.97 -4.79 21.72
C CYS A 4 -13.10 -5.82 20.60
N TRP A 5 -14.20 -6.57 20.62
CA TRP A 5 -14.61 -7.50 19.56
C TRP A 5 -13.56 -8.54 19.18
N LYS A 6 -12.82 -9.02 20.16
CA LYS A 6 -11.69 -9.94 19.99
C LYS A 6 -12.00 -11.17 19.12
N TYR A 7 -13.22 -11.70 19.19
CA TYR A 7 -13.63 -12.95 18.53
C TYR A 7 -14.72 -12.78 17.48
N VAL A 8 -15.11 -11.55 17.15
CA VAL A 8 -16.16 -11.31 16.17
C VAL A 8 -15.66 -11.64 14.77
N ASN A 9 -16.29 -12.61 14.14
CA ASN A 9 -16.00 -13.03 12.77
C ASN A 9 -16.82 -12.21 11.77
N GLY A 10 -16.17 -11.43 10.95
CA GLY A 10 -16.79 -10.66 9.88
C GLY A 10 -17.12 -9.21 10.27
N LEU A 11 -16.66 -8.26 9.48
CA LEU A 11 -17.14 -6.88 9.47
C LEU A 11 -17.53 -6.56 8.04
N LYS A 12 -18.82 -6.30 7.80
CA LYS A 12 -19.32 -5.85 6.51
C LYS A 12 -20.07 -4.55 6.67
N LEU A 13 -19.57 -3.51 6.04
CA LEU A 13 -20.18 -2.19 5.95
C LEU A 13 -20.45 -1.92 4.48
N ILE A 14 -21.68 -2.16 4.04
CA ILE A 14 -22.05 -2.08 2.63
C ILE A 14 -23.19 -1.10 2.47
N GLY A 15 -23.02 -0.11 1.56
CA GLY A 15 -24.06 0.85 1.23
C GLY A 15 -24.56 1.65 2.42
N ARG A 16 -23.68 1.99 3.37
CA ARG A 16 -24.03 2.76 4.55
C ARG A 16 -24.04 4.24 4.22
N GLU A 17 -25.20 4.76 3.91
CA GLU A 17 -25.37 6.12 3.41
C GLU A 17 -25.03 7.21 4.41
N ASP A 18 -25.15 6.92 5.72
CA ASP A 18 -24.87 7.89 6.80
C ASP A 18 -23.56 7.61 7.54
N LEU A 19 -22.78 6.63 7.11
CA LEU A 19 -21.52 6.30 7.74
C LEU A 19 -20.44 7.30 7.33
N GLU A 20 -19.99 8.13 8.28
CA GLU A 20 -18.95 9.13 8.04
C GLU A 20 -17.56 8.68 8.51
N ARG A 21 -17.48 7.76 9.49
CA ARG A 21 -16.23 7.39 10.13
C ARG A 21 -16.22 5.94 10.59
N VAL A 22 -15.08 5.26 10.37
CA VAL A 22 -14.79 3.95 10.95
C VAL A 22 -13.56 4.08 11.85
N GLU A 23 -13.74 3.82 13.14
CA GLU A 23 -12.65 3.86 14.13
C GLU A 23 -12.56 2.52 14.85
N ILE A 24 -11.40 1.88 14.78
CA ILE A 24 -11.08 0.65 15.48
C ILE A 24 -9.98 0.96 16.49
N GLY A 25 -10.27 0.83 17.78
CA GLY A 25 -9.30 1.10 18.85
C GLY A 25 -8.23 0.00 18.95
N ASP A 26 -7.17 0.26 19.72
CA ASP A 26 -6.01 -0.63 19.86
C ASP A 26 -6.38 -2.05 20.32
N GLY A 27 -5.72 -3.06 19.77
CA GLY A 27 -5.90 -4.47 20.13
C GLY A 27 -7.25 -5.08 19.76
N CYS A 28 -8.09 -4.35 19.03
CA CYS A 28 -9.40 -4.85 18.60
C CYS A 28 -9.28 -5.92 17.52
N PHE A 29 -10.24 -6.83 17.48
CA PHE A 29 -10.30 -7.94 16.52
C PHE A 29 -9.05 -8.83 16.48
N SER A 30 -8.23 -8.85 17.53
CA SER A 30 -6.93 -9.54 17.51
C SER A 30 -7.01 -11.06 17.32
N LYS A 31 -8.17 -11.70 17.60
CA LYS A 31 -8.44 -13.12 17.35
C LYS A 31 -9.59 -13.37 16.36
N ALA A 32 -10.14 -12.33 15.81
CA ALA A 32 -11.22 -12.41 14.83
C ALA A 32 -10.68 -12.91 13.50
N LYS A 33 -11.37 -13.87 12.87
CA LYS A 33 -11.01 -14.45 11.57
C LYS A 33 -11.99 -14.00 10.49
N GLY A 34 -11.62 -14.16 9.22
CA GLY A 34 -12.50 -14.00 8.07
C GLY A 34 -12.24 -12.74 7.25
N LYS A 35 -13.20 -12.41 6.40
CA LYS A 35 -13.12 -11.30 5.44
C LYS A 35 -13.72 -10.02 6.01
N ARG A 36 -13.18 -8.89 5.55
CA ARG A 36 -13.67 -7.56 5.91
C ARG A 36 -13.89 -6.75 4.65
N GLU A 37 -15.06 -6.18 4.59
CA GLU A 37 -15.52 -5.47 3.41
C GLU A 37 -16.20 -4.17 3.83
N VAL A 38 -15.67 -3.07 3.35
CA VAL A 38 -16.25 -1.74 3.45
C VAL A 38 -16.43 -1.25 2.02
N ARG A 39 -17.67 -1.17 1.56
CA ARG A 39 -17.93 -0.73 0.19
C ARG A 39 -19.20 0.09 0.05
N ASP A 40 -19.21 0.90 -0.99
CA ASP A 40 -20.35 1.74 -1.36
C ASP A 40 -20.80 2.67 -0.23
N CYS A 41 -19.87 3.08 0.63
CA CYS A 41 -20.10 4.00 1.74
C CYS A 41 -19.65 5.41 1.32
N LEU A 42 -20.49 6.11 0.56
CA LEU A 42 -20.11 7.34 -0.15
C LEU A 42 -19.89 8.55 0.77
N LYS A 43 -20.46 8.54 1.98
CA LYS A 43 -20.22 9.59 2.99
C LYS A 43 -19.07 9.26 3.96
N LEU A 44 -18.47 8.07 3.84
CA LEU A 44 -17.35 7.68 4.68
C LEU A 44 -16.13 8.56 4.37
N ARG A 45 -15.66 9.32 5.37
CA ARG A 45 -14.52 10.24 5.22
C ARG A 45 -13.23 9.70 5.76
N SER A 46 -13.28 8.85 6.80
CA SER A 46 -12.06 8.32 7.40
C SER A 46 -12.20 6.88 7.89
N VAL A 47 -11.10 6.13 7.75
CA VAL A 47 -10.91 4.82 8.36
C VAL A 47 -9.64 4.88 9.21
N THR A 48 -9.80 4.69 10.53
CA THR A 48 -8.69 4.69 11.48
C THR A 48 -8.66 3.36 12.23
N ILE A 49 -7.54 2.67 12.19
CA ILE A 49 -7.30 1.40 12.87
C ILE A 49 -6.13 1.59 13.84
N GLY A 50 -6.38 1.38 15.12
CA GLY A 50 -5.36 1.49 16.18
C GLY A 50 -4.28 0.41 16.11
N TRP A 51 -3.43 0.32 17.10
CA TRP A 51 -2.27 -0.57 17.11
C TRP A 51 -2.64 -2.02 17.40
N ASN A 52 -1.89 -2.97 16.82
CA ASN A 52 -2.03 -4.41 17.06
C ASN A 52 -3.45 -4.95 16.83
N CYS A 53 -4.13 -4.42 15.83
CA CYS A 53 -5.48 -4.81 15.46
C CYS A 53 -5.50 -5.88 14.38
N CYS A 54 -6.60 -6.61 14.31
CA CYS A 54 -6.97 -7.39 13.13
C CYS A 54 -5.96 -8.47 12.72
N ALA A 55 -5.14 -8.98 13.65
CA ALA A 55 -4.00 -9.85 13.35
C ALA A 55 -4.32 -11.06 12.45
N LEU A 56 -5.49 -11.67 12.61
CA LEU A 56 -5.90 -12.88 11.89
C LEU A 56 -6.85 -12.61 10.69
N TRP A 57 -7.01 -11.36 10.28
CA TRP A 57 -7.79 -11.06 9.09
C TRP A 57 -7.05 -11.51 7.83
N LYS A 58 -7.79 -12.06 6.87
CA LYS A 58 -7.24 -12.57 5.61
C LYS A 58 -7.59 -11.74 4.39
N GLU A 59 -8.47 -10.79 4.54
CA GLU A 59 -8.87 -9.89 3.47
C GLU A 59 -9.39 -8.60 4.07
N PHE A 60 -8.91 -7.49 3.54
CA PHE A 60 -9.48 -6.18 3.79
C PHE A 60 -9.73 -5.47 2.46
N LEU A 61 -11.00 -5.25 2.17
CA LEU A 61 -11.47 -4.56 0.96
C LEU A 61 -12.10 -3.23 1.36
N LEU A 62 -11.59 -2.16 0.76
CA LEU A 62 -12.18 -0.83 0.75
C LEU A 62 -12.49 -0.47 -0.71
N LEU A 63 -13.77 -0.42 -1.07
CA LEU A 63 -14.20 -0.28 -2.46
C LEU A 63 -15.27 0.79 -2.60
N ASN A 64 -15.09 1.68 -3.57
CA ASN A 64 -16.08 2.71 -3.95
C ASN A 64 -16.62 3.48 -2.73
N CYS A 65 -15.70 3.99 -1.91
CA CYS A 65 -16.03 4.77 -0.71
C CYS A 65 -15.58 6.22 -0.86
N GLY A 66 -16.30 7.15 -0.20
CA GLY A 66 -15.96 8.57 -0.17
C GLY A 66 -14.80 8.92 0.76
N VAL A 67 -14.02 7.92 1.18
CA VAL A 67 -12.94 8.07 2.16
C VAL A 67 -11.87 9.06 1.69
N GLU A 68 -11.50 9.98 2.58
CA GLU A 68 -10.45 10.97 2.36
C GLU A 68 -9.11 10.54 2.99
N SER A 69 -9.15 9.75 4.08
CA SER A 69 -7.94 9.24 4.74
C SER A 69 -8.08 7.82 5.27
N VAL A 70 -6.99 7.06 5.19
CA VAL A 70 -6.83 5.73 5.80
C VAL A 70 -5.60 5.75 6.69
N GLU A 71 -5.79 5.47 7.98
CA GLU A 71 -4.73 5.41 8.98
C GLU A 71 -4.73 4.05 9.65
N ILE A 72 -3.59 3.36 9.64
CA ILE A 72 -3.41 2.04 10.23
C ILE A 72 -2.21 2.09 11.17
N GLY A 73 -2.44 1.88 12.46
CA GLY A 73 -1.40 1.83 13.48
C GLY A 73 -0.51 0.60 13.34
N SER A 74 0.65 0.63 13.99
CA SER A 74 1.67 -0.42 13.87
C SER A 74 1.20 -1.80 14.35
N GLY A 75 1.75 -2.88 13.76
CA GLY A 75 1.50 -4.26 14.15
C GLY A 75 0.15 -4.83 13.70
N CYS A 76 -0.58 -4.15 12.84
CA CYS A 76 -1.88 -4.60 12.37
C CYS A 76 -1.76 -5.66 11.25
N PHE A 77 -2.74 -6.56 11.18
CA PHE A 77 -2.84 -7.57 10.12
C PHE A 77 -1.60 -8.47 9.98
N SER A 78 -0.86 -8.70 11.05
CA SER A 78 0.51 -9.24 11.00
C SER A 78 0.60 -10.77 11.00
N ALA A 79 -0.42 -11.50 11.45
CA ALA A 79 -0.31 -12.93 11.73
C ALA A 79 -0.90 -13.85 10.67
N ALA A 80 -1.82 -13.38 9.82
CA ALA A 80 -2.46 -14.20 8.80
C ALA A 80 -1.98 -13.84 7.40
N GLU A 81 -1.90 -14.82 6.53
CA GLU A 81 -1.77 -14.62 5.10
C GLU A 81 -3.05 -13.98 4.54
N GLY A 82 -2.92 -12.92 3.75
CA GLY A 82 -4.09 -12.15 3.33
C GLY A 82 -3.87 -11.25 2.11
N ARG A 83 -4.90 -10.44 1.81
CA ARG A 83 -4.93 -9.51 0.68
C ARG A 83 -5.54 -8.18 1.10
N LEU A 84 -4.90 -7.07 0.70
CA LEU A 84 -5.40 -5.71 0.87
C LEU A 84 -5.78 -5.11 -0.47
N PHE A 85 -7.03 -4.67 -0.58
CA PHE A 85 -7.53 -3.98 -1.75
C PHE A 85 -8.17 -2.65 -1.36
N ILE A 86 -7.69 -1.55 -1.94
CA ILE A 86 -8.26 -0.21 -1.85
C ILE A 86 -8.53 0.23 -3.28
N LEU A 87 -9.80 0.26 -3.67
CA LEU A 87 -10.21 0.40 -5.05
C LEU A 87 -11.30 1.47 -5.21
N ASP A 88 -11.22 2.24 -6.28
CA ASP A 88 -12.24 3.21 -6.71
C ASP A 88 -12.61 4.26 -5.64
N CYS A 89 -11.68 4.59 -4.74
CA CYS A 89 -11.85 5.59 -3.70
C CYS A 89 -11.36 6.96 -4.21
N LEU A 90 -12.18 7.63 -5.02
CA LEU A 90 -11.79 8.84 -5.76
C LEU A 90 -11.53 10.06 -4.86
N GLN A 91 -12.05 10.09 -3.63
CA GLN A 91 -11.83 11.18 -2.66
C GLN A 91 -10.62 10.93 -1.75
N LEU A 92 -9.99 9.76 -1.85
CA LEU A 92 -8.89 9.37 -0.98
C LEU A 92 -7.67 10.26 -1.25
N LYS A 93 -7.16 10.94 -0.22
CA LYS A 93 -6.01 11.84 -0.28
C LYS A 93 -4.77 11.25 0.36
N SER A 94 -4.94 10.50 1.44
CA SER A 94 -3.81 9.96 2.18
C SER A 94 -4.03 8.55 2.68
N ILE A 95 -2.94 7.76 2.63
CA ILE A 95 -2.83 6.46 3.30
C ILE A 95 -1.58 6.50 4.18
N ASN A 96 -1.74 6.17 5.46
CA ASN A 96 -0.65 6.03 6.41
C ASN A 96 -0.72 4.65 7.08
N ILE A 97 0.32 3.84 6.90
CA ILE A 97 0.43 2.49 7.47
C ILE A 97 1.65 2.46 8.37
N GLY A 98 1.46 2.20 9.66
CA GLY A 98 2.53 2.07 10.65
C GLY A 98 3.37 0.81 10.44
N ASP A 99 4.42 0.67 11.25
CA ASP A 99 5.42 -0.41 11.13
C ASP A 99 4.84 -1.81 11.39
N GLY A 100 5.41 -2.83 10.74
CA GLY A 100 5.10 -4.23 10.97
C GLY A 100 3.67 -4.64 10.62
N CYS A 101 3.03 -3.91 9.71
CA CYS A 101 1.69 -4.23 9.24
C CYS A 101 1.72 -5.19 8.04
N PHE A 102 0.70 -6.02 7.92
CA PHE A 102 0.50 -6.89 6.75
C PHE A 102 1.69 -7.81 6.43
N VAL A 103 2.49 -8.19 7.42
CA VAL A 103 3.78 -8.90 7.25
C VAL A 103 3.67 -10.11 6.33
N ASN A 104 2.62 -10.93 6.52
CA ASN A 104 2.41 -12.17 5.77
C ASN A 104 1.38 -12.02 4.63
N TRP A 105 1.00 -10.80 4.27
CA TRP A 105 0.02 -10.60 3.21
C TRP A 105 0.68 -10.72 1.84
N VAL A 106 0.05 -11.48 0.96
CA VAL A 106 0.62 -11.89 -0.33
C VAL A 106 0.22 -10.98 -1.49
N GLU A 107 -0.79 -10.13 -1.28
CA GLU A 107 -1.28 -9.26 -2.33
C GLU A 107 -1.72 -7.90 -1.78
N PHE A 108 -1.28 -6.85 -2.42
CA PHE A 108 -1.68 -5.47 -2.17
C PHE A 108 -2.07 -4.81 -3.49
N ALA A 109 -3.24 -4.18 -3.54
CA ALA A 109 -3.63 -3.35 -4.67
C ALA A 109 -4.27 -2.04 -4.20
N LEU A 110 -3.77 -0.96 -4.76
CA LEU A 110 -4.31 0.39 -4.68
C LEU A 110 -4.58 0.85 -6.10
N SER A 111 -5.85 1.01 -6.46
CA SER A 111 -6.23 1.30 -7.85
C SER A 111 -7.37 2.28 -7.96
N SER A 112 -7.31 3.13 -8.99
CA SER A 112 -8.36 4.09 -9.33
C SER A 112 -8.75 4.99 -8.15
N CYS A 113 -7.74 5.46 -7.41
CA CYS A 113 -7.92 6.29 -6.22
C CYS A 113 -7.36 7.69 -6.45
N GLY A 114 -7.98 8.69 -5.81
CA GLY A 114 -7.53 10.10 -5.84
C GLY A 114 -6.37 10.39 -4.89
N VAL A 115 -5.65 9.35 -4.43
CA VAL A 115 -4.62 9.47 -3.40
C VAL A 115 -3.47 10.38 -3.82
N GLU A 116 -3.14 11.34 -2.94
CA GLU A 116 -2.05 12.31 -3.11
C GLU A 116 -0.77 11.83 -2.40
N SER A 117 -0.91 11.12 -1.27
CA SER A 117 0.23 10.62 -0.50
C SER A 117 -0.01 9.23 0.08
N VAL A 118 1.04 8.39 0.02
CA VAL A 118 1.08 7.08 0.66
C VAL A 118 2.35 6.95 1.48
N GLU A 119 2.20 6.63 2.77
CA GLU A 119 3.31 6.32 3.66
C GLU A 119 3.14 4.90 4.21
N ILE A 120 4.16 4.05 4.06
CA ILE A 120 4.20 2.67 4.54
C ILE A 120 5.42 2.52 5.42
N GLY A 121 5.21 2.17 6.68
CA GLY A 121 6.27 2.00 7.69
C GLY A 121 7.18 0.80 7.45
N ASP A 122 8.16 0.63 8.33
CA ASP A 122 9.16 -0.44 8.25
C ASP A 122 8.52 -1.84 8.41
N GLY A 123 9.05 -2.85 7.71
CA GLY A 123 8.66 -4.25 7.86
C GLY A 123 7.21 -4.58 7.43
N CYS A 124 6.61 -3.77 6.60
CA CYS A 124 5.28 -4.03 6.06
C CYS A 124 5.33 -4.89 4.80
N PHE A 125 4.29 -5.71 4.58
CA PHE A 125 4.16 -6.51 3.36
C PHE A 125 5.41 -7.32 3.01
N VAL A 126 6.14 -7.82 4.01
CA VAL A 126 7.44 -8.49 3.81
C VAL A 126 7.33 -9.65 2.82
N ASN A 127 6.28 -10.43 2.91
CA ASN A 127 6.04 -11.61 2.07
C ASN A 127 5.10 -11.34 0.87
N CYS A 128 4.92 -10.09 0.47
CA CYS A 128 4.00 -9.74 -0.62
C CYS A 128 4.54 -10.22 -1.98
N GLU A 129 3.79 -11.09 -2.61
CA GLU A 129 4.12 -11.63 -3.94
C GLU A 129 3.63 -10.73 -5.07
N ARG A 130 2.52 -10.00 -4.86
CA ARG A 130 1.92 -9.11 -5.85
C ARG A 130 1.58 -7.76 -5.25
N THR A 131 2.15 -6.74 -5.81
CA THR A 131 1.89 -5.34 -5.44
C THR A 131 1.45 -4.58 -6.68
N ALA A 132 0.33 -3.87 -6.58
CA ALA A 132 -0.19 -3.06 -7.66
C ALA A 132 -0.58 -1.66 -7.17
N PHE A 133 -0.05 -0.66 -7.84
CA PHE A 133 -0.46 0.73 -7.74
C PHE A 133 -0.90 1.17 -9.14
N VAL A 134 -2.18 1.32 -9.39
CA VAL A 134 -2.73 1.47 -10.73
C VAL A 134 -3.67 2.65 -10.80
N GLN A 135 -3.55 3.48 -11.84
CA GLN A 135 -4.40 4.65 -12.07
C GLN A 135 -4.49 5.61 -10.86
N LEU A 136 -3.34 5.94 -10.29
CA LEU A 136 -3.21 6.88 -9.16
C LEU A 136 -2.78 8.26 -9.68
N ASN A 137 -3.69 8.94 -10.36
CA ASN A 137 -3.38 10.15 -11.12
C ASN A 137 -3.02 11.36 -10.26
N GLU A 138 -3.34 11.36 -8.97
CA GLU A 138 -3.05 12.46 -8.05
C GLU A 138 -1.87 12.15 -7.10
N LEU A 139 -1.28 10.96 -7.18
CA LEU A 139 -0.21 10.55 -6.26
C LEU A 139 1.06 11.38 -6.50
N THR A 140 1.44 12.18 -5.51
CA THR A 140 2.63 13.05 -5.52
C THR A 140 3.70 12.60 -4.55
N SER A 141 3.35 11.81 -3.55
CA SER A 141 4.28 11.34 -2.52
C SER A 141 4.06 9.86 -2.21
N LEU A 142 5.12 9.07 -2.34
CA LEU A 142 5.15 7.68 -1.90
C LEU A 142 6.39 7.46 -1.03
N LYS A 143 6.18 7.17 0.24
CA LYS A 143 7.23 6.88 1.20
C LYS A 143 7.09 5.43 1.66
N ILE A 144 8.13 4.65 1.42
CA ILE A 144 8.19 3.23 1.77
C ILE A 144 9.35 3.01 2.75
N GLY A 145 9.06 2.40 3.88
CA GLY A 145 10.02 2.06 4.91
C GLY A 145 10.99 0.95 4.50
N ARG A 146 11.77 0.50 5.46
CA ARG A 146 12.72 -0.62 5.27
C ARG A 146 11.99 -1.96 5.22
N GLU A 147 12.53 -2.92 4.47
CA GLU A 147 12.03 -4.29 4.41
C GLU A 147 10.55 -4.41 3.98
N VAL A 148 10.08 -3.50 3.13
CA VAL A 148 8.73 -3.49 2.57
C VAL A 148 8.73 -4.14 1.18
N PHE A 149 7.69 -4.89 0.85
CA PHE A 149 7.52 -5.60 -0.42
C PHE A 149 8.76 -6.42 -0.85
N GLN A 150 9.40 -7.10 0.08
CA GLN A 150 10.57 -7.92 -0.23
C GLN A 150 10.23 -9.10 -1.14
N GLY A 151 9.00 -9.59 -1.06
CA GLY A 151 8.56 -10.80 -1.73
C GLY A 151 9.10 -12.07 -1.07
N MET A 152 8.66 -13.20 -1.55
CA MET A 152 9.09 -14.51 -1.05
C MET A 152 10.21 -15.07 -1.90
N GLU A 153 11.25 -15.63 -1.26
CA GLU A 153 12.32 -16.34 -1.95
C GLU A 153 11.76 -17.55 -2.73
N GLY A 154 12.21 -17.72 -3.99
CA GLY A 154 11.73 -18.79 -4.86
C GLY A 154 10.34 -18.59 -5.47
N LYS A 155 9.69 -17.47 -5.20
CA LYS A 155 8.41 -17.07 -5.80
C LYS A 155 8.61 -16.01 -6.87
N LYS A 156 7.66 -15.93 -7.80
CA LYS A 156 7.57 -14.83 -8.75
C LYS A 156 6.93 -13.63 -8.03
N ASN A 157 7.77 -12.71 -7.65
CA ASN A 157 7.34 -11.49 -6.99
C ASN A 157 7.08 -10.43 -8.06
N GLU A 158 5.85 -10.02 -8.18
CA GLU A 158 5.38 -9.11 -9.23
C GLU A 158 4.96 -7.79 -8.62
N LEU A 159 5.41 -6.72 -9.24
CA LEU A 159 5.07 -5.39 -8.86
C LEU A 159 4.57 -4.64 -10.10
N TYR A 160 3.30 -4.29 -10.08
CA TYR A 160 2.65 -3.55 -11.15
C TYR A 160 2.36 -2.14 -10.67
N MET A 161 2.84 -1.15 -11.43
CA MET A 161 2.44 0.24 -11.21
C MET A 161 2.09 0.89 -12.53
N MET A 162 0.86 1.34 -12.60
CA MET A 162 0.31 2.13 -13.70
C MET A 162 -0.36 3.37 -13.10
N SER A 163 0.32 4.50 -13.15
CA SER A 163 -0.23 5.77 -12.75
C SER A 163 0.35 6.88 -13.63
N GLU A 164 -0.46 7.85 -14.01
CA GLU A 164 -0.05 8.91 -14.91
C GLU A 164 0.74 10.04 -14.23
N ARG A 165 0.92 10.04 -12.91
CA ARG A 165 1.47 11.20 -12.17
C ARG A 165 2.48 10.89 -11.08
N LEU A 166 2.99 9.69 -10.94
CA LEU A 166 3.99 9.40 -9.91
C LEU A 166 5.37 9.90 -10.29
N VAL A 167 5.95 10.70 -9.41
CA VAL A 167 7.28 11.28 -9.53
C VAL A 167 8.16 10.74 -8.43
N SER A 168 8.49 9.68 -8.33
CA SER A 168 9.53 8.92 -7.78
C SER A 168 9.04 7.60 -7.33
N PHE A 169 9.60 6.84 -7.91
CA PHE A 169 9.88 5.52 -7.75
C PHE A 169 8.88 4.54 -8.20
N LEU A 170 9.36 3.93 -9.10
CA LEU A 170 8.87 2.73 -9.65
C LEU A 170 7.54 2.90 -10.26
N TRP A 171 7.60 2.93 -11.59
CA TRP A 171 6.71 2.08 -12.20
C TRP A 171 5.97 2.75 -13.32
N VAL A 172 4.92 2.67 -13.66
CA VAL A 172 4.32 2.96 -14.93
C VAL A 172 3.34 4.11 -14.81
N ASP A 173 3.50 5.14 -15.61
CA ASP A 173 2.57 6.28 -15.77
C ASP A 173 2.25 7.04 -14.48
N LEU A 174 3.30 7.56 -13.84
CA LEU A 174 3.17 8.38 -12.65
C LEU A 174 3.68 9.79 -12.95
N ASN A 175 2.79 10.72 -13.23
CA ASN A 175 3.16 12.02 -13.82
C ASN A 175 3.57 13.11 -12.82
N GLU A 176 3.31 12.99 -11.52
CA GLU A 176 3.51 14.05 -10.52
C GLU A 176 4.46 13.72 -9.37
N LEU A 177 4.97 12.51 -9.24
CA LEU A 177 5.86 12.16 -8.14
C LEU A 177 7.22 12.83 -8.26
N THR A 178 7.65 13.61 -7.25
CA THR A 178 8.93 14.33 -7.26
C THR A 178 10.04 13.67 -6.46
N VAL A 179 9.74 12.85 -5.47
CA VAL A 179 10.74 12.14 -4.67
C VAL A 179 10.26 10.80 -4.19
N MET A 180 11.01 9.72 -4.44
CA MET A 180 10.83 8.46 -3.76
C MET A 180 12.04 8.05 -2.96
N LEU A 181 11.77 7.55 -1.77
CA LEU A 181 12.74 6.95 -0.89
C LEU A 181 12.31 5.50 -0.60
N ALA A 182 12.97 4.53 -1.23
CA ALA A 182 12.84 3.14 -0.79
C ALA A 182 13.90 2.86 0.29
N GLY A 183 13.46 2.32 1.42
CA GLY A 183 14.33 1.95 2.51
C GLY A 183 15.29 0.80 2.14
N ILE A 184 16.30 0.55 2.99
CA ILE A 184 17.24 -0.55 2.80
C ILE A 184 16.47 -1.88 2.75
N LYS A 185 16.75 -2.71 1.74
CA LYS A 185 16.10 -4.00 1.47
C LYS A 185 14.60 -3.96 1.11
N ALA A 186 13.99 -2.78 0.97
CA ALA A 186 12.68 -2.71 0.34
C ALA A 186 12.78 -3.32 -1.06
N LEU A 187 11.77 -4.10 -1.47
CA LEU A 187 11.72 -4.73 -2.80
C LEU A 187 12.84 -5.76 -3.10
N LYS A 188 13.53 -6.26 -2.08
CA LYS A 188 14.70 -7.14 -2.19
C LYS A 188 14.49 -8.34 -3.13
N ASN A 189 13.35 -8.98 -3.10
CA ASN A 189 13.04 -10.17 -3.89
C ASN A 189 12.16 -9.90 -5.12
N VAL A 190 11.95 -8.65 -5.49
CA VAL A 190 11.24 -8.30 -6.72
C VAL A 190 12.09 -8.67 -7.92
N GLN A 191 11.56 -9.52 -8.81
CA GLN A 191 12.30 -10.05 -9.95
C GLN A 191 12.12 -9.21 -11.21
N LEU A 192 10.98 -8.54 -11.35
CA LEU A 192 10.66 -7.70 -12.50
C LEU A 192 10.21 -6.34 -12.04
N VAL A 193 10.87 -5.32 -12.54
CA VAL A 193 10.51 -3.91 -12.35
C VAL A 193 10.27 -3.32 -13.73
N GLN A 194 9.06 -2.86 -13.99
CA GLN A 194 8.75 -2.12 -15.20
C GLN A 194 8.52 -0.66 -14.86
N LEU A 195 9.32 0.21 -15.45
CA LEU A 195 9.22 1.65 -15.33
C LEU A 195 8.81 2.18 -16.71
N THR A 196 7.57 2.59 -16.87
CA THR A 196 7.10 3.20 -18.13
C THR A 196 6.43 4.53 -17.84
N THR A 197 6.73 5.55 -18.63
CA THR A 197 6.13 6.87 -18.62
C THR A 197 6.19 7.58 -17.23
N ILE A 198 7.37 8.07 -16.87
CA ILE A 198 7.59 8.83 -15.63
C ILE A 198 8.17 10.22 -15.98
N PRO A 199 7.37 11.13 -16.54
CA PRO A 199 7.90 12.38 -17.14
C PRO A 199 8.42 13.39 -16.12
N LYS A 200 8.01 13.31 -14.86
CA LYS A 200 8.34 14.29 -13.82
C LYS A 200 9.29 13.76 -12.75
N LEU A 201 9.88 12.58 -12.94
CA LEU A 201 10.82 12.03 -11.96
C LEU A 201 12.06 12.92 -11.84
N VAL A 202 12.23 13.55 -10.69
CA VAL A 202 13.37 14.44 -10.38
C VAL A 202 14.41 13.74 -9.51
N LYS A 203 13.97 12.87 -8.59
CA LYS A 203 14.90 12.21 -7.67
C LYS A 203 14.48 10.76 -7.41
N LEU A 204 15.42 9.85 -7.67
CA LEU A 204 15.30 8.43 -7.37
C LEU A 204 16.39 8.04 -6.37
N THR A 205 16.02 7.58 -5.18
CA THR A 205 16.97 7.09 -4.19
C THR A 205 16.67 5.64 -3.84
N LEU A 206 17.53 4.74 -4.28
CA LEU A 206 17.40 3.29 -4.13
C LEU A 206 18.51 2.78 -3.19
N ARG A 207 18.33 2.88 -1.91
CA ARG A 207 19.33 2.39 -0.93
C ARG A 207 19.30 0.87 -0.84
N GLY A 208 19.87 0.17 -1.84
CA GLY A 208 19.88 -1.30 -1.88
C GLY A 208 18.47 -1.94 -1.98
N ALA A 209 17.48 -1.18 -2.46
CA ALA A 209 16.10 -1.63 -2.52
C ALA A 209 15.88 -2.80 -3.49
N PHE A 210 16.68 -2.91 -4.54
CA PHE A 210 16.52 -3.89 -5.64
C PHE A 210 17.60 -4.96 -5.69
N LEU A 211 18.17 -5.34 -4.57
CA LEU A 211 19.28 -6.32 -4.54
C LEU A 211 18.97 -7.67 -5.22
N GLY A 212 17.71 -8.01 -5.38
CA GLY A 212 17.27 -9.24 -6.04
C GLY A 212 16.69 -9.07 -7.44
N THR A 213 16.61 -7.84 -7.97
CA THR A 213 16.02 -7.59 -9.30
C THR A 213 16.94 -8.11 -10.40
N LYS A 214 16.44 -9.06 -11.20
CA LYS A 214 17.20 -9.66 -12.33
C LYS A 214 16.98 -8.91 -13.64
N GLU A 215 15.83 -8.26 -13.79
CA GLU A 215 15.47 -7.53 -15.00
C GLU A 215 14.80 -6.22 -14.63
N GLY A 216 15.21 -5.15 -15.27
CA GLY A 216 14.61 -3.82 -15.14
C GLY A 216 14.38 -3.22 -16.52
N LEU A 217 13.18 -2.71 -16.77
CA LEU A 217 12.84 -2.01 -18.00
C LEU A 217 12.43 -0.59 -17.69
N VAL A 218 13.19 0.37 -18.16
CA VAL A 218 12.87 1.80 -18.10
C VAL A 218 12.45 2.26 -19.50
N LYS A 219 11.21 2.68 -19.66
CA LYS A 219 10.69 3.26 -20.90
C LYS A 219 10.09 4.62 -20.66
N ASN A 220 10.34 5.56 -21.59
CA ASN A 220 9.73 6.90 -21.61
C ASN A 220 10.02 7.76 -20.36
N ALA A 221 11.21 7.68 -19.81
CA ALA A 221 11.71 8.63 -18.81
C ALA A 221 12.38 9.80 -19.55
N SER A 222 11.69 10.92 -19.71
CA SER A 222 12.18 12.06 -20.52
C SER A 222 13.14 13.00 -19.81
N LYS A 223 13.35 12.86 -18.51
CA LYS A 223 14.22 13.72 -17.71
C LYS A 223 14.93 12.96 -16.59
N PHE A 224 15.71 11.93 -16.92
CA PHE A 224 16.61 11.33 -15.95
C PHE A 224 17.90 12.18 -15.90
N GLU A 225 18.09 12.98 -14.87
CA GLU A 225 19.37 13.66 -14.65
C GLU A 225 20.38 12.81 -13.88
N GLU A 226 19.93 11.87 -13.04
CA GLU A 226 20.89 11.02 -12.32
C GLU A 226 20.24 9.77 -11.70
N VAL A 227 20.66 8.58 -12.15
CA VAL A 227 20.48 7.33 -11.39
C VAL A 227 21.75 7.12 -10.59
N LYS A 228 21.75 7.44 -9.31
CA LYS A 228 22.81 7.03 -8.40
C LYS A 228 22.47 5.66 -7.82
N GLU A 229 23.10 4.61 -8.35
CA GLU A 229 23.26 3.39 -7.57
C GLU A 229 24.11 3.70 -6.35
N LEU A 230 23.51 3.75 -5.21
CA LEU A 230 24.22 3.77 -3.95
C LEU A 230 24.50 2.32 -3.55
N LYS A 231 25.76 1.91 -3.76
CA LYS A 231 26.32 0.67 -3.22
C LYS A 231 26.23 0.60 -1.70
#